data_e786667e41d58e2d06e959cff65d0e8f
#
_entry.id   e786667e41d58e2d06e959cff65d0e8f
#
_cell.length_a   1.000
_cell.length_b   1.000
_cell.length_c   1.000
_cell.angle_alpha   90.00
_cell.angle_beta   90.00
_cell.angle_gamma   90.00
#
_symmetry.space_group_name_H-M   'P 1'
#
loop_
_entity.id
_entity.type
_entity.pdbx_description
1 polymer ?
#
loop_
_entity_poly.entity_id
_entity_poly.type
_entity_poly.pdbx_seq_one_letter_code
_entity_poly.pdbx_strand_id
1 'polypeptide(L)'
;TTLTINYIENSSANMNLSPNQMTNVGTVDFFFENQQSLQSTLLSEVASSLEVTNEMQIVGSTFRSESSEELKIRALSNYSSQNRAVTKTDYESLVYMMPPQFGSVSRISVINDPSSSNRRLSMYIVSDDANGFLTTSNNTIKNNIKAWLTNYKMLNDIIDIFDAKIINFGFDFKISVNPGFDAEEVLIDCKQDLNSYPIRVYLC
;
A
#
# COMPACT_ATOMS: atom_id res chain seq x y z
N THR A 1 17.91 33.02 -23.40
CA THR A 1 18.27 32.34 -22.13
C THR A 1 17.42 31.11 -22.03
N THR A 2 18.05 29.93 -22.05
CA THR A 2 17.35 28.64 -21.91
C THR A 2 17.41 28.25 -20.44
N LEU A 3 16.27 27.98 -19.83
CA LEU A 3 16.16 27.42 -18.48
C LEU A 3 16.07 25.92 -18.58
N THR A 4 17.03 25.20 -18.02
CA THR A 4 16.97 23.73 -17.92
C THR A 4 16.61 23.36 -16.48
N ILE A 5 15.53 22.64 -16.32
CA ILE A 5 15.07 22.14 -15.02
C ILE A 5 15.26 20.63 -15.00
N ASN A 6 16.09 20.14 -14.08
CA ASN A 6 16.26 18.73 -13.81
C ASN A 6 15.42 18.36 -12.59
N TYR A 7 14.54 17.37 -12.73
CA TYR A 7 13.73 16.86 -11.63
C TYR A 7 13.74 15.33 -11.65
N ILE A 8 13.51 14.76 -10.50
CA ILE A 8 13.37 13.31 -10.34
C ILE A 8 11.89 13.00 -10.32
N GLU A 9 11.43 12.20 -11.27
CA GLU A 9 10.05 11.70 -11.32
C GLU A 9 10.04 10.27 -10.81
N ASN A 10 9.11 9.97 -9.93
CA ASN A 10 8.93 8.63 -9.42
C ASN A 10 7.68 8.02 -10.02
N SER A 11 7.86 6.98 -10.79
CA SER A 11 6.78 6.25 -11.49
C SER A 11 6.30 5.01 -10.76
N SER A 12 6.89 4.68 -9.61
CA SER A 12 6.54 3.47 -8.86
C SER A 12 5.27 3.64 -8.05
N ALA A 13 4.34 2.73 -8.22
CA ALA A 13 3.05 2.73 -7.53
C ALA A 13 3.17 2.40 -6.03
N ASN A 14 4.23 1.70 -5.62
CA ASN A 14 4.47 1.36 -4.22
C ASN A 14 5.93 1.61 -3.85
N MET A 15 6.14 2.56 -2.95
CA MET A 15 7.46 3.00 -2.50
C MET A 15 7.71 2.70 -1.02
N ASN A 16 6.84 1.88 -0.42
CA ASN A 16 6.98 1.53 0.98
C ASN A 16 7.87 0.29 1.12
N LEU A 17 9.02 0.47 1.75
CA LEU A 17 9.98 -0.60 1.99
C LEU A 17 10.24 -0.72 3.50
N SER A 18 10.16 -1.94 3.99
CA SER A 18 10.59 -2.25 5.36
C SER A 18 12.12 -2.24 5.47
N PRO A 19 12.68 -2.12 6.69
CA PRO A 19 14.11 -2.29 6.90
C PRO A 19 14.60 -3.62 6.29
N ASN A 20 15.79 -3.63 5.76
CA ASN A 20 16.46 -4.78 5.15
C ASN A 20 15.75 -5.40 3.92
N GLN A 21 14.87 -4.67 3.26
CA GLN A 21 14.24 -5.12 2.00
C GLN A 21 14.97 -4.69 0.73
N MET A 22 15.78 -3.64 0.80
CA MET A 22 16.56 -3.16 -0.34
C MET A 22 17.90 -3.88 -0.36
N THR A 23 17.93 -5.09 -0.95
CA THR A 23 19.11 -5.95 -0.97
C THR A 23 19.68 -6.17 -2.39
N ASN A 24 18.92 -5.82 -3.43
CA ASN A 24 19.36 -6.02 -4.81
C ASN A 24 20.14 -4.82 -5.32
N VAL A 25 21.36 -5.10 -5.78
CA VAL A 25 22.23 -4.13 -6.44
C VAL A 25 22.17 -4.39 -7.95
N GLY A 26 21.79 -3.39 -8.75
CA GLY A 26 21.73 -3.51 -10.20
C GLY A 26 23.12 -3.45 -10.83
N THR A 27 23.50 -2.31 -11.35
CA THR A 27 24.84 -2.04 -11.88
C THR A 27 25.62 -1.19 -10.91
N VAL A 28 26.88 -1.56 -10.66
CA VAL A 28 27.81 -0.80 -9.81
C VAL A 28 29.06 -0.50 -10.59
N ASP A 29 29.42 0.76 -10.63
CA ASP A 29 30.70 1.20 -11.16
C ASP A 29 31.67 1.43 -10.00
N PHE A 30 32.71 0.61 -9.91
CA PHE A 30 33.76 0.78 -8.92
C PHE A 30 34.85 1.67 -9.48
N PHE A 31 35.16 2.75 -8.80
CA PHE A 31 36.28 3.60 -9.09
C PHE A 31 37.40 3.36 -8.07
N PHE A 32 38.55 2.89 -8.56
CA PHE A 32 39.73 2.70 -7.73
C PHE A 32 40.87 3.63 -8.21
N GLU A 33 41.43 4.39 -7.29
CA GLU A 33 42.57 5.23 -7.59
C GLU A 33 43.79 4.33 -7.87
N ASN A 34 44.50 4.56 -8.99
CA ASN A 34 45.64 3.76 -9.44
C ASN A 34 45.35 2.26 -9.68
N GLN A 35 44.22 1.95 -10.32
CA GLN A 35 43.76 0.59 -10.59
C GLN A 35 44.84 -0.34 -11.19
N GLN A 36 45.78 0.20 -12.02
CA GLN A 36 46.87 -0.56 -12.65
C GLN A 36 47.90 -1.10 -11.69
N SER A 37 48.01 -0.53 -10.48
CA SER A 37 48.95 -0.97 -9.42
C SER A 37 48.34 -1.95 -8.45
N LEU A 38 47.02 -2.19 -8.52
CA LEU A 38 46.29 -3.05 -7.60
C LEU A 38 46.19 -4.49 -8.13
N GLN A 39 46.18 -5.45 -7.22
CA GLN A 39 45.99 -6.86 -7.57
C GLN A 39 44.58 -7.11 -8.02
N SER A 40 44.37 -7.68 -9.18
CA SER A 40 43.04 -7.94 -9.76
C SER A 40 42.18 -8.89 -8.93
N THR A 41 42.79 -9.83 -8.21
CA THR A 41 42.10 -10.74 -7.29
C THR A 41 41.45 -10.00 -6.11
N LEU A 42 42.16 -9.06 -5.51
CA LEU A 42 41.65 -8.26 -4.41
C LEU A 42 40.54 -7.29 -4.87
N LEU A 43 40.65 -6.76 -6.08
CA LEU A 43 39.60 -5.92 -6.68
C LEU A 43 38.30 -6.72 -6.86
N SER A 44 38.40 -7.96 -7.33
CA SER A 44 37.22 -8.81 -7.50
C SER A 44 36.61 -9.26 -6.18
N GLU A 45 37.42 -9.50 -5.16
CA GLU A 45 36.94 -9.82 -3.81
C GLU A 45 36.19 -8.63 -3.19
N VAL A 46 36.75 -7.41 -3.28
CA VAL A 46 36.07 -6.20 -2.80
C VAL A 46 34.76 -5.96 -3.56
N ALA A 47 34.75 -6.15 -4.86
CA ALA A 47 33.54 -6.01 -5.67
C ALA A 47 32.44 -7.02 -5.28
N SER A 48 32.84 -8.25 -4.97
CA SER A 48 31.91 -9.32 -4.60
C SER A 48 31.42 -9.21 -3.15
N SER A 49 32.12 -8.49 -2.29
CA SER A 49 31.75 -8.30 -0.89
C SER A 49 30.76 -7.14 -0.66
N LEU A 50 30.34 -6.46 -1.73
CA LEU A 50 29.40 -5.35 -1.61
C LEU A 50 28.02 -5.86 -1.21
N GLU A 51 27.59 -5.50 -0.01
CA GLU A 51 26.24 -5.70 0.46
C GLU A 51 25.56 -4.35 0.65
N VAL A 52 24.33 -4.25 0.19
CA VAL A 52 23.52 -3.03 0.34
C VAL A 52 22.25 -3.38 1.12
N THR A 53 21.95 -2.59 2.11
CA THR A 53 20.71 -2.71 2.87
C THR A 53 20.22 -1.34 3.32
N ASN A 54 18.90 -1.21 3.46
CA ASN A 54 18.32 -0.02 4.09
C ASN A 54 18.10 -0.28 5.58
N GLU A 55 18.79 0.47 6.42
CA GLU A 55 18.63 0.37 7.89
C GLU A 55 17.27 0.91 8.36
N MET A 56 16.80 1.98 7.71
CA MET A 56 15.52 2.59 8.03
C MET A 56 14.47 2.25 6.97
N GLN A 57 13.25 2.19 7.41
CA GLN A 57 12.12 2.01 6.53
C GLN A 57 11.94 3.24 5.61
N ILE A 58 11.61 2.98 4.35
CA ILE A 58 11.32 4.01 3.36
C ILE A 58 9.81 4.08 3.20
N VAL A 59 9.25 5.27 3.36
CA VAL A 59 7.83 5.55 3.16
C VAL A 59 7.70 6.54 2.01
N GLY A 60 7.03 6.12 0.97
CA GLY A 60 6.73 6.94 -0.19
C GLY A 60 5.22 7.09 -0.39
N SER A 61 4.83 7.94 -1.31
CA SER A 61 3.43 8.06 -1.70
C SER A 61 3.11 7.07 -2.81
N THR A 62 2.01 6.36 -2.66
CA THR A 62 1.39 5.65 -3.79
C THR A 62 0.38 6.59 -4.43
N PHE A 63 0.58 6.96 -5.68
CA PHE A 63 -0.39 7.70 -6.44
C PHE A 63 -1.40 6.72 -7.04
N ARG A 64 -2.44 6.41 -6.28
CA ARG A 64 -3.62 5.77 -6.85
C ARG A 64 -4.54 6.89 -7.32
N SER A 65 -4.91 6.86 -8.60
CA SER A 65 -5.98 7.72 -9.12
C SER A 65 -7.30 7.30 -8.49
N GLU A 66 -7.85 8.15 -7.65
CA GLU A 66 -9.16 7.93 -7.04
C GLU A 66 -10.26 8.14 -8.06
N SER A 67 -11.31 7.33 -7.98
CA SER A 67 -12.50 7.53 -8.81
C SER A 67 -13.28 8.76 -8.34
N SER A 68 -14.05 9.36 -9.26
CA SER A 68 -14.91 10.51 -8.92
C SER A 68 -15.94 10.18 -7.83
N GLU A 69 -16.37 8.93 -7.74
CA GLU A 69 -17.31 8.46 -6.71
C GLU A 69 -16.66 8.36 -5.35
N GLU A 70 -15.44 7.81 -5.28
CA GLU A 70 -14.64 7.77 -4.05
C GLU A 70 -14.37 9.18 -3.50
N LEU A 71 -14.02 10.13 -4.38
CA LEU A 71 -13.83 11.53 -4.00
C LEU A 71 -15.09 12.17 -3.44
N LYS A 72 -16.27 11.90 -4.04
CA LYS A 72 -17.55 12.42 -3.54
C LYS A 72 -17.88 11.88 -2.15
N ILE A 73 -17.73 10.58 -1.95
CA ILE A 73 -18.00 9.94 -0.65
C ILE A 73 -17.05 10.52 0.41
N ARG A 74 -15.76 10.68 0.07
CA ARG A 74 -14.76 11.24 0.97
C ARG A 74 -15.05 12.70 1.32
N ALA A 75 -15.46 13.51 0.35
CA ALA A 75 -15.82 14.90 0.59
C ALA A 75 -17.03 15.05 1.52
N LEU A 76 -18.07 14.21 1.33
CA LEU A 76 -19.24 14.19 2.21
C LEU A 76 -18.88 13.75 3.63
N SER A 77 -18.06 12.72 3.78
CA SER A 77 -17.61 12.22 5.08
C SER A 77 -16.77 13.27 5.82
N ASN A 78 -15.88 13.98 5.11
CA ASN A 78 -15.11 15.07 5.70
C ASN A 78 -15.98 16.21 6.19
N TYR A 79 -16.97 16.61 5.38
CA TYR A 79 -17.90 17.66 5.77
C TYR A 79 -18.70 17.28 7.02
N SER A 80 -19.16 16.04 7.15
CA SER A 80 -19.93 15.56 8.30
C SER A 80 -19.10 15.42 9.57
N SER A 81 -17.82 15.08 9.47
CA SER A 81 -16.94 14.88 10.63
C SER A 81 -16.51 16.16 11.34
N GLN A 82 -16.59 17.32 10.67
CA GLN A 82 -16.19 18.65 11.22
C GLN A 82 -14.80 18.65 11.88
N ASN A 83 -13.84 17.97 11.30
CA ASN A 83 -12.46 17.82 11.78
C ASN A 83 -12.33 17.14 13.16
N ARG A 84 -13.26 16.28 13.53
CA ARG A 84 -13.17 15.45 14.73
C ARG A 84 -13.69 14.06 14.45
N ALA A 85 -13.05 13.04 15.04
CA ALA A 85 -13.49 11.66 14.94
C ALA A 85 -14.38 11.30 16.15
N VAL A 86 -15.63 11.00 15.90
CA VAL A 86 -16.60 10.56 16.91
C VAL A 86 -17.13 9.17 16.58
N THR A 87 -17.42 8.91 15.31
CA THR A 87 -17.94 7.64 14.81
C THR A 87 -16.81 6.80 14.18
N LYS A 88 -17.06 5.51 14.01
CA LYS A 88 -16.14 4.61 13.30
C LYS A 88 -15.84 5.11 11.88
N THR A 89 -16.88 5.54 11.18
CA THR A 89 -16.79 6.08 9.81
C THR A 89 -15.93 7.34 9.75
N ASP A 90 -15.97 8.20 10.79
CA ASP A 90 -15.12 9.39 10.84
C ASP A 90 -13.64 8.99 10.91
N TYR A 91 -13.31 7.99 11.74
CA TYR A 91 -11.94 7.46 11.82
C TYR A 91 -11.47 6.88 10.50
N GLU A 92 -12.31 6.08 9.81
CA GLU A 92 -12.00 5.51 8.49
C GLU A 92 -11.77 6.62 7.46
N SER A 93 -12.65 7.62 7.42
CA SER A 93 -12.56 8.76 6.50
C SER A 93 -11.30 9.59 6.73
N LEU A 94 -10.94 9.84 7.98
CA LEU A 94 -9.73 10.59 8.34
C LEU A 94 -8.45 9.86 7.93
N VAL A 95 -8.43 8.54 8.02
CA VAL A 95 -7.26 7.78 7.53
C VAL A 95 -7.14 7.86 6.01
N TYR A 96 -8.25 7.78 5.27
CA TYR A 96 -8.21 7.99 3.82
C TYR A 96 -7.83 9.42 3.41
N MET A 97 -8.04 10.40 4.29
CA MET A 97 -7.66 11.80 4.06
C MET A 97 -6.21 12.10 4.40
N MET A 98 -5.49 11.17 5.01
CA MET A 98 -4.09 11.36 5.33
C MET A 98 -3.29 11.69 4.05
N PRO A 99 -2.45 12.75 4.08
CA PRO A 99 -1.64 13.09 2.91
C PRO A 99 -0.78 11.92 2.45
N PRO A 100 -0.72 11.63 1.14
CA PRO A 100 -0.02 10.46 0.58
C PRO A 100 1.47 10.39 0.95
N GLN A 101 2.10 11.52 1.23
CA GLN A 101 3.51 11.57 1.68
C GLN A 101 3.77 10.82 2.99
N PHE A 102 2.75 10.56 3.79
CA PHE A 102 2.86 9.79 5.04
C PHE A 102 2.51 8.31 4.85
N GLY A 103 2.19 7.90 3.64
CA GLY A 103 1.73 6.58 3.26
C GLY A 103 0.26 6.55 2.91
N SER A 104 -0.17 5.50 2.24
CA SER A 104 -1.57 5.27 1.88
C SER A 104 -2.03 3.90 2.32
N VAL A 105 -3.33 3.78 2.56
CA VAL A 105 -3.99 2.55 2.95
C VAL A 105 -5.06 2.24 1.90
N SER A 106 -5.08 1.02 1.41
CA SER A 106 -6.07 0.58 0.43
C SER A 106 -7.43 0.36 1.07
N ARG A 107 -7.44 -0.33 2.21
CA ARG A 107 -8.66 -0.63 2.96
C ARG A 107 -8.42 -0.45 4.45
N ILE A 108 -9.44 0.05 5.13
CA ILE A 108 -9.46 0.17 6.59
C ILE A 108 -10.83 -0.25 7.11
N SER A 109 -10.84 -0.88 8.26
CA SER A 109 -12.04 -1.15 9.04
C SER A 109 -11.79 -0.88 10.51
N VAL A 110 -12.73 -0.20 11.15
CA VAL A 110 -12.65 0.16 12.57
C VAL A 110 -13.66 -0.63 13.37
N ILE A 111 -13.17 -1.39 14.33
CA ILE A 111 -14.00 -2.21 15.22
C ILE A 111 -13.87 -1.69 16.65
N ASN A 112 -14.98 -1.53 17.32
CA ASN A 112 -15.00 -1.21 18.74
C ASN A 112 -14.89 -2.51 19.54
N ASP A 113 -13.99 -2.55 20.52
CA ASP A 113 -13.89 -3.69 21.43
C ASP A 113 -14.94 -3.56 22.54
N PRO A 114 -16.03 -4.36 22.51
CA PRO A 114 -17.09 -4.29 23.50
C PRO A 114 -16.67 -4.79 24.88
N SER A 115 -15.57 -5.54 24.96
CA SER A 115 -15.06 -6.11 26.22
C SER A 115 -14.21 -5.11 27.01
N SER A 116 -13.79 -4.03 26.40
CA SER A 116 -12.98 -3.00 27.05
C SER A 116 -13.85 -1.93 27.69
N SER A 117 -13.60 -1.64 28.97
CA SER A 117 -14.24 -0.53 29.68
C SER A 117 -13.84 0.85 29.15
N ASN A 118 -12.73 0.93 28.44
CA ASN A 118 -12.25 2.13 27.74
C ASN A 118 -12.69 2.08 26.29
N ARG A 119 -12.88 3.24 25.66
CA ARG A 119 -13.11 3.35 24.21
C ARG A 119 -11.85 2.94 23.44
N ARG A 120 -11.64 1.62 23.34
CA ARG A 120 -10.54 1.05 22.54
C ARG A 120 -11.06 0.74 21.15
N LEU A 121 -10.42 1.33 20.16
CA LEU A 121 -10.73 1.15 18.76
C LEU A 121 -9.63 0.31 18.11
N SER A 122 -9.99 -0.86 17.59
CA SER A 122 -9.10 -1.71 16.81
C SER A 122 -9.29 -1.38 15.34
N MET A 123 -8.21 -0.89 14.70
CA MET A 123 -8.20 -0.56 13.28
C MET A 123 -7.45 -1.64 12.53
N TYR A 124 -8.11 -2.25 11.56
CA TYR A 124 -7.52 -3.24 10.66
C TYR A 124 -7.25 -2.58 9.32
N ILE A 125 -6.00 -2.59 8.89
CA ILE A 125 -5.56 -1.92 7.65
C ILE A 125 -4.95 -2.92 6.68
N VAL A 126 -5.08 -2.61 5.39
CA VAL A 126 -4.46 -3.33 4.28
C VAL A 126 -3.92 -2.31 3.30
N SER A 127 -2.70 -2.55 2.82
CA SER A 127 -2.07 -1.78 1.75
C SER A 127 -2.08 -2.59 0.45
N ASP A 128 -1.87 -1.91 -0.67
CA ASP A 128 -1.66 -2.55 -1.96
C ASP A 128 -0.16 -2.59 -2.28
N ASP A 129 0.25 -3.62 -3.01
CA ASP A 129 1.58 -3.67 -3.61
C ASP A 129 1.60 -2.94 -4.98
N ALA A 130 2.77 -2.90 -5.64
CA ALA A 130 2.94 -2.29 -6.96
C ALA A 130 2.07 -2.93 -8.06
N ASN A 131 1.64 -4.17 -7.86
CA ASN A 131 0.81 -4.92 -8.80
C ASN A 131 -0.70 -4.79 -8.46
N GLY A 132 -1.05 -4.07 -7.41
CA GLY A 132 -2.43 -3.91 -6.94
C GLY A 132 -2.94 -5.07 -6.08
N PHE A 133 -2.05 -5.98 -5.64
CA PHE A 133 -2.43 -7.04 -4.70
C PHE A 133 -2.37 -6.52 -3.26
N LEU A 134 -3.28 -7.04 -2.45
CA LEU A 134 -3.33 -6.70 -1.04
C LEU A 134 -2.09 -7.22 -0.30
N THR A 135 -1.49 -6.36 0.51
CA THR A 135 -0.32 -6.68 1.33
C THR A 135 -0.43 -6.08 2.73
N THR A 136 0.39 -6.55 3.64
CA THR A 136 0.47 -6.00 4.99
C THR A 136 1.15 -4.64 5.00
N SER A 137 0.66 -3.75 5.86
CA SER A 137 1.19 -2.39 5.95
C SER A 137 2.49 -2.32 6.76
N ASN A 138 3.40 -1.45 6.36
CA ASN A 138 4.62 -1.18 7.10
C ASN A 138 4.32 -0.50 8.45
N ASN A 139 5.14 -0.78 9.46
CA ASN A 139 5.03 -0.18 10.79
C ASN A 139 5.12 1.35 10.77
N THR A 140 5.86 1.94 9.83
CA THR A 140 5.91 3.40 9.67
C THR A 140 4.56 3.98 9.28
N ILE A 141 3.85 3.33 8.35
CA ILE A 141 2.50 3.77 7.96
C ILE A 141 1.57 3.72 9.17
N LYS A 142 1.63 2.65 9.97
CA LYS A 142 0.84 2.53 11.21
C LYS A 142 1.14 3.65 12.20
N ASN A 143 2.42 3.97 12.40
CA ASN A 143 2.83 5.06 13.28
C ASN A 143 2.40 6.43 12.74
N ASN A 144 2.49 6.66 11.43
CA ASN A 144 2.04 7.89 10.78
C ASN A 144 0.52 8.06 10.92
N ILE A 145 -0.26 7.00 10.72
CA ILE A 145 -1.72 7.01 10.94
C ILE A 145 -2.04 7.36 12.39
N LYS A 146 -1.34 6.75 13.33
CA LYS A 146 -1.53 7.03 14.76
C LYS A 146 -1.23 8.48 15.11
N ALA A 147 -0.12 9.02 14.60
CA ALA A 147 0.25 10.43 14.76
C ALA A 147 -0.78 11.37 14.12
N TRP A 148 -1.23 11.05 12.90
CA TRP A 148 -2.26 11.81 12.17
C TRP A 148 -3.57 11.86 12.95
N LEU A 149 -4.08 10.71 13.38
CA LEU A 149 -5.34 10.60 14.11
C LEU A 149 -5.31 11.26 15.50
N THR A 150 -4.13 11.45 16.09
CA THR A 150 -3.99 12.10 17.39
C THR A 150 -4.54 13.53 17.38
N ASN A 151 -4.53 14.21 16.22
CA ASN A 151 -5.06 15.57 16.07
C ASN A 151 -6.60 15.62 16.02
N TYR A 152 -7.26 14.50 15.76
CA TYR A 152 -8.71 14.43 15.49
C TYR A 152 -9.46 13.55 16.45
N LYS A 153 -8.78 12.62 17.14
CA LYS A 153 -9.40 11.65 18.04
C LYS A 153 -9.98 12.29 19.29
N MET A 154 -10.98 11.66 19.86
CA MET A 154 -11.47 12.04 21.19
C MET A 154 -10.42 11.73 22.27
N LEU A 155 -10.42 12.50 23.35
CA LEU A 155 -9.39 12.42 24.41
C LEU A 155 -9.29 11.02 25.05
N ASN A 156 -10.42 10.34 25.18
CA ASN A 156 -10.50 9.02 25.84
C ASN A 156 -10.37 7.84 24.86
N ASP A 157 -10.18 8.08 23.56
CA ASP A 157 -10.09 7.01 22.57
C ASP A 157 -8.67 6.47 22.50
N ILE A 158 -8.53 5.16 22.67
CA ILE A 158 -7.29 4.43 22.50
C ILE A 158 -7.37 3.75 21.14
N ILE A 159 -6.35 3.97 20.30
CA ILE A 159 -6.31 3.44 18.94
C ILE A 159 -5.19 2.41 18.84
N ASP A 160 -5.55 1.18 18.52
CA ASP A 160 -4.65 0.10 18.17
C ASP A 160 -4.78 -0.24 16.68
N ILE A 161 -3.65 -0.35 15.98
CA ILE A 161 -3.63 -0.59 14.53
C ILE A 161 -3.01 -1.95 14.25
N PHE A 162 -3.76 -2.79 13.56
CA PHE A 162 -3.41 -4.16 13.19
C PHE A 162 -3.43 -4.34 11.67
N ASP A 163 -2.69 -5.32 11.18
CA ASP A 163 -2.86 -5.78 9.81
C ASP A 163 -4.11 -6.68 9.72
N ALA A 164 -4.91 -6.48 8.68
CA ALA A 164 -6.00 -7.38 8.40
C ALA A 164 -5.47 -8.69 7.80
N LYS A 165 -6.17 -9.78 8.08
CA LYS A 165 -5.83 -11.10 7.50
C LYS A 165 -6.23 -11.13 6.03
N ILE A 166 -5.25 -11.35 5.16
CA ILE A 166 -5.46 -11.49 3.72
C ILE A 166 -5.71 -12.97 3.42
N ILE A 167 -6.83 -13.27 2.75
CA ILE A 167 -7.18 -14.61 2.31
C ILE A 167 -7.31 -14.57 0.79
N ASN A 168 -6.40 -15.25 0.10
CA ASN A 168 -6.46 -15.42 -1.34
C ASN A 168 -7.21 -16.74 -1.64
N PHE A 169 -8.17 -16.68 -2.54
CA PHE A 169 -8.87 -17.85 -3.01
C PHE A 169 -8.93 -17.85 -4.54
N GLY A 170 -8.91 -19.04 -5.10
CA GLY A 170 -9.12 -19.27 -6.52
C GLY A 170 -10.31 -20.23 -6.69
N PHE A 171 -10.90 -20.20 -7.85
CA PHE A 171 -11.95 -21.14 -8.21
C PHE A 171 -11.77 -21.62 -9.65
N ASP A 172 -12.04 -22.89 -9.86
CA ASP A 172 -12.07 -23.52 -11.17
C ASP A 172 -13.53 -23.70 -11.58
N PHE A 173 -13.86 -23.35 -12.81
CA PHE A 173 -15.20 -23.54 -13.33
C PHE A 173 -15.18 -24.31 -14.65
N LYS A 174 -16.24 -25.08 -14.88
CA LYS A 174 -16.46 -25.77 -16.15
C LYS A 174 -17.76 -25.28 -16.77
N ILE A 175 -17.71 -25.00 -18.07
CA ILE A 175 -18.86 -24.55 -18.83
C ILE A 175 -19.23 -25.65 -19.81
N SER A 176 -20.53 -25.94 -19.94
CA SER A 176 -21.10 -26.74 -21.01
C SER A 176 -21.85 -25.82 -21.96
N VAL A 177 -21.47 -25.84 -23.22
CA VAL A 177 -22.03 -24.96 -24.26
C VAL A 177 -23.06 -25.76 -25.06
N ASN A 178 -24.22 -25.14 -25.35
CA ASN A 178 -25.25 -25.75 -26.19
C ASN A 178 -24.78 -25.87 -27.64
N PRO A 179 -25.26 -26.87 -28.40
CA PRO A 179 -24.95 -27.00 -29.82
C PRO A 179 -25.36 -25.75 -30.59
N GLY A 180 -24.44 -25.18 -31.38
CA GLY A 180 -24.68 -24.00 -32.19
C GLY A 180 -24.00 -22.71 -31.71
N PHE A 181 -23.34 -22.74 -30.55
CA PHE A 181 -22.54 -21.64 -30.06
C PHE A 181 -21.04 -22.01 -30.08
N ASP A 182 -20.18 -21.02 -30.30
CA ASP A 182 -18.73 -21.20 -30.20
C ASP A 182 -18.30 -21.28 -28.74
N ALA A 183 -17.63 -22.37 -28.38
CA ALA A 183 -17.20 -22.61 -27.01
C ALA A 183 -16.09 -21.65 -26.55
N GLU A 184 -15.22 -21.18 -27.46
CA GLU A 184 -14.16 -20.21 -27.13
C GLU A 184 -14.74 -18.83 -26.86
N GLU A 185 -15.70 -18.38 -27.69
CA GLU A 185 -16.37 -17.07 -27.51
C GLU A 185 -17.12 -17.03 -26.19
N VAL A 186 -17.91 -18.07 -25.89
CA VAL A 186 -18.65 -18.18 -24.61
C VAL A 186 -17.69 -18.21 -23.41
N LEU A 187 -16.53 -18.87 -23.53
CA LEU A 187 -15.53 -18.89 -22.45
C LEU A 187 -14.90 -17.53 -22.20
N ILE A 188 -14.64 -16.76 -23.27
CA ILE A 188 -14.09 -15.40 -23.17
C ILE A 188 -15.12 -14.47 -22.51
N ASP A 189 -16.38 -14.52 -22.93
CA ASP A 189 -17.45 -13.73 -22.34
C ASP A 189 -17.63 -14.05 -20.85
N CYS A 190 -17.68 -15.31 -20.49
CA CYS A 190 -17.76 -15.71 -19.09
C CYS A 190 -16.56 -15.22 -18.25
N LYS A 191 -15.34 -15.23 -18.80
CA LYS A 191 -14.16 -14.67 -18.12
C LYS A 191 -14.26 -13.16 -17.95
N GLN A 192 -14.76 -12.44 -18.95
CA GLN A 192 -14.96 -11.00 -18.86
C GLN A 192 -16.03 -10.65 -17.83
N ASP A 193 -17.14 -11.38 -17.81
CA ASP A 193 -18.19 -11.20 -16.82
C ASP A 193 -17.67 -11.46 -15.39
N LEU A 194 -16.90 -12.54 -15.16
CA LEU A 194 -16.29 -12.83 -13.87
C LEU A 194 -15.34 -11.73 -13.41
N ASN A 195 -14.54 -11.18 -14.33
CA ASN A 195 -13.63 -10.08 -14.01
C ASN A 195 -14.36 -8.75 -13.75
N SER A 196 -15.55 -8.57 -14.33
CA SER A 196 -16.36 -7.36 -14.14
C SER A 196 -17.09 -7.34 -12.79
N TYR A 197 -17.27 -8.51 -12.15
CA TYR A 197 -17.88 -8.57 -10.83
C TYR A 197 -16.94 -7.95 -9.78
N PRO A 198 -17.35 -6.88 -9.11
CA PRO A 198 -16.56 -6.32 -8.03
C PRO A 198 -16.51 -7.30 -6.88
N ILE A 199 -15.36 -7.94 -6.66
CA ILE A 199 -15.13 -8.75 -5.46
C ILE A 199 -15.15 -7.78 -4.28
N ARG A 200 -16.28 -7.72 -3.56
CA ARG A 200 -16.38 -6.92 -2.33
C ARG A 200 -15.65 -7.68 -1.23
N VAL A 201 -14.47 -7.18 -0.86
CA VAL A 201 -13.76 -7.66 0.32
C VAL A 201 -14.43 -7.02 1.55
N TYR A 202 -15.11 -7.82 2.32
CA TYR A 202 -15.60 -7.41 3.64
C TYR A 202 -14.50 -7.69 4.66
N LEU A 203 -14.01 -6.65 5.31
CA LEU A 203 -13.17 -6.77 6.51
C LEU A 203 -14.12 -7.05 7.68
N CYS A 204 -14.12 -8.29 8.15
CA CYS A 204 -14.84 -8.70 9.37
C CYS A 204 -13.92 -8.61 10.59
#